data_8e1353726778665acabf28785faa4da9
#
_entry.id   8e1353726778665acabf28785faa4da9
#
_cell.length_a   1.000
_cell.length_b   1.000
_cell.length_c   1.000
_cell.angle_alpha   90.00
_cell.angle_beta   90.00
_cell.angle_gamma   90.00
#
_symmetry.space_group_name_H-M   'P 1'
#
loop_
_entity.id
_entity.type
_entity.pdbx_description
1 polymer ?
#
loop_
_entity_poly.entity_id
_entity_poly.type
_entity_poly.pdbx_seq_one_letter_code
_entity_poly.pdbx_strand_id
1 'polypeptide(L)'
;MRKTVNLPLYDEFMDIFANHEIQNWQAKHFWEKMDMGNSSKVEQHRRLMYAGLRVLVKCHYSEVDLSQSTRKAFSYKETHCLENLREKFNKQKFEKVFLTKKIEFLGQIKDKENNINFIQTLLADDKTLEKYFIVHQQQLENDIRSINSNIKFMEDVLN
;
A
#
# COMPACT_ATOMS: atom_id res chain seq x y z
N MET A 1 -12.04 15.00 19.98
CA MET A 1 -12.52 13.86 19.18
C MET A 1 -12.39 14.19 17.70
N ARG A 2 -11.50 13.53 16.97
CA ARG A 2 -11.46 13.64 15.51
C ARG A 2 -12.69 12.92 14.98
N LYS A 3 -13.64 13.63 14.39
CA LYS A 3 -14.77 13.05 13.68
C LYS A 3 -14.18 12.22 12.54
N THR A 4 -14.29 10.90 12.63
CA THR A 4 -14.02 10.03 11.49
C THR A 4 -15.04 10.38 10.41
N VAL A 5 -14.55 10.93 9.32
CA VAL A 5 -15.40 11.27 8.17
C VAL A 5 -15.81 9.94 7.54
N ASN A 6 -17.10 9.63 7.62
CA ASN A 6 -17.64 8.46 6.94
C ASN A 6 -17.81 8.80 5.45
N LEU A 7 -16.81 8.42 4.66
CA LEU A 7 -16.82 8.61 3.22
C LEU A 7 -17.43 7.37 2.55
N PRO A 8 -18.62 7.49 1.92
CA PRO A 8 -19.17 6.40 1.12
C PRO A 8 -18.21 6.01 0.00
N LEU A 9 -18.07 4.71 -0.27
CA LEU A 9 -17.13 4.16 -1.26
C LEU A 9 -15.67 4.60 -0.99
N TYR A 10 -15.26 4.51 0.29
CA TYR A 10 -13.94 4.97 0.73
C TYR A 10 -12.81 4.32 -0.06
N ASP A 11 -12.84 3.00 -0.21
CA ASP A 11 -11.76 2.26 -0.87
C ASP A 11 -11.66 2.63 -2.35
N GLU A 12 -12.78 2.76 -3.04
CA GLU A 12 -12.86 3.14 -4.45
C GLU A 12 -12.36 4.58 -4.66
N PHE A 13 -12.72 5.52 -3.78
CA PHE A 13 -12.19 6.88 -3.83
C PHE A 13 -10.69 6.92 -3.56
N MET A 14 -10.21 6.16 -2.57
CA MET A 14 -8.78 6.12 -2.24
C MET A 14 -7.95 5.50 -3.37
N ASP A 15 -8.45 4.49 -4.06
CA ASP A 15 -7.80 3.93 -5.25
C ASP A 15 -7.71 4.95 -6.39
N ILE A 16 -8.76 5.76 -6.60
CA ILE A 16 -8.71 6.86 -7.57
C ILE A 16 -7.65 7.88 -7.17
N PHE A 17 -7.64 8.32 -5.91
CA PHE A 17 -6.71 9.34 -5.44
C PHE A 17 -5.26 8.87 -5.42
N ALA A 18 -5.02 7.57 -5.21
CA ALA A 18 -3.69 7.00 -5.27
C ALA A 18 -3.08 7.02 -6.69
N ASN A 19 -3.94 6.93 -7.72
CA ASN A 19 -3.52 6.75 -9.10
C ASN A 19 -3.75 7.97 -10.00
N HIS A 20 -4.52 8.96 -9.56
CA HIS A 20 -4.92 10.11 -10.38
C HIS A 20 -4.90 11.41 -9.58
N GLU A 21 -4.46 12.47 -10.25
CA GLU A 21 -4.65 13.85 -9.81
C GLU A 21 -6.01 14.34 -10.30
N ILE A 22 -6.78 14.98 -9.41
CA ILE A 22 -8.14 15.43 -9.72
C ILE A 22 -8.10 16.89 -10.18
N GLN A 23 -8.11 17.10 -11.50
CA GLN A 23 -8.17 18.40 -12.14
C GLN A 23 -9.28 18.39 -13.20
N ASN A 24 -10.25 19.29 -13.06
CA ASN A 24 -11.39 19.42 -13.98
C ASN A 24 -12.20 18.13 -14.17
N TRP A 25 -12.34 17.33 -13.13
CA TRP A 25 -13.10 16.08 -13.18
C TRP A 25 -14.59 16.34 -12.96
N GLN A 26 -15.42 15.76 -13.81
CA GLN A 26 -16.86 15.64 -13.58
C GLN A 26 -17.20 14.32 -12.85
N ALA A 27 -18.38 14.22 -12.28
CA ALA A 27 -18.84 13.00 -11.62
C ALA A 27 -18.72 11.73 -12.50
N LYS A 28 -18.91 11.87 -13.83
CA LYS A 28 -18.75 10.77 -14.79
C LYS A 28 -17.32 10.19 -14.81
N HIS A 29 -16.28 11.03 -14.63
CA HIS A 29 -14.90 10.56 -14.62
C HIS A 29 -14.60 9.71 -13.38
N PHE A 30 -15.14 10.09 -12.21
CA PHE A 30 -15.06 9.24 -11.02
C PHE A 30 -15.78 7.91 -11.24
N TRP A 31 -16.98 7.94 -11.82
CA TRP A 31 -17.75 6.74 -12.12
C TRP A 31 -17.00 5.78 -13.06
N GLU A 32 -16.39 6.29 -14.12
CA GLU A 32 -15.61 5.53 -15.09
C GLU A 32 -14.38 4.86 -14.47
N LYS A 33 -13.81 5.47 -13.42
CA LYS A 33 -12.63 4.94 -12.73
C LYS A 33 -12.97 4.00 -11.57
N MET A 34 -14.20 4.05 -11.07
CA MET A 34 -14.70 3.10 -10.09
C MET A 34 -15.03 1.79 -10.81
N ASP A 35 -14.21 0.75 -10.61
CA ASP A 35 -14.48 -0.58 -11.14
C ASP A 35 -15.61 -1.24 -10.33
N MET A 36 -16.84 -0.92 -10.68
CA MET A 36 -18.03 -1.43 -9.97
C MET A 36 -18.50 -2.78 -10.52
N GLY A 37 -17.82 -3.34 -11.53
CA GLY A 37 -18.19 -4.58 -12.18
C GLY A 37 -19.63 -4.59 -12.74
N ASN A 38 -20.13 -5.75 -13.14
CA ASN A 38 -21.53 -5.95 -13.56
C ASN A 38 -22.42 -6.14 -12.32
N SER A 39 -22.48 -5.15 -11.44
CA SER A 39 -23.29 -5.20 -10.23
C SER A 39 -24.76 -4.91 -10.53
N SER A 40 -25.67 -5.76 -10.04
CA SER A 40 -27.12 -5.48 -10.02
C SER A 40 -27.51 -4.23 -9.20
N LYS A 41 -26.53 -3.60 -8.52
CA LYS A 41 -26.69 -2.43 -7.63
C LYS A 41 -26.10 -1.15 -8.21
N VAL A 42 -25.95 -1.03 -9.52
CA VAL A 42 -25.33 0.13 -10.19
C VAL A 42 -25.93 1.47 -9.72
N GLU A 43 -27.25 1.56 -9.66
CA GLU A 43 -27.94 2.78 -9.24
C GLU A 43 -27.66 3.14 -7.78
N GLN A 44 -27.60 2.15 -6.89
CA GLN A 44 -27.26 2.37 -5.48
C GLN A 44 -25.82 2.87 -5.34
N HIS A 45 -24.87 2.28 -6.05
CA HIS A 45 -23.47 2.70 -6.03
C HIS A 45 -23.29 4.11 -6.60
N ARG A 46 -24.05 4.45 -7.67
CA ARG A 46 -24.04 5.80 -8.22
C ARG A 46 -24.51 6.84 -7.19
N ARG A 47 -25.56 6.56 -6.43
CA ARG A 47 -26.01 7.42 -5.33
C ARG A 47 -24.96 7.56 -4.24
N LEU A 48 -24.28 6.47 -3.87
CA LEU A 48 -23.17 6.50 -2.90
C LEU A 48 -21.99 7.31 -3.42
N MET A 49 -21.64 7.22 -4.70
CA MET A 49 -20.60 8.06 -5.31
C MET A 49 -20.94 9.55 -5.18
N TYR A 50 -22.15 9.97 -5.53
CA TYR A 50 -22.57 11.37 -5.37
C TYR A 50 -22.59 11.81 -3.91
N ALA A 51 -22.99 10.93 -2.99
CA ALA A 51 -22.90 11.20 -1.57
C ALA A 51 -21.44 11.38 -1.13
N GLY A 52 -20.52 10.54 -1.63
CA GLY A 52 -19.09 10.66 -1.38
C GLY A 52 -18.50 11.96 -1.90
N LEU A 53 -18.81 12.36 -3.13
CA LEU A 53 -18.38 13.66 -3.68
C LEU A 53 -18.82 14.84 -2.82
N ARG A 54 -20.05 14.82 -2.32
CA ARG A 54 -20.54 15.86 -1.38
C ARG A 54 -19.77 15.89 -0.08
N VAL A 55 -19.42 14.72 0.47
CA VAL A 55 -18.58 14.61 1.67
C VAL A 55 -17.19 15.18 1.41
N LEU A 56 -16.57 14.84 0.30
CA LEU A 56 -15.25 15.36 -0.08
C LEU A 56 -15.23 16.89 -0.18
N VAL A 57 -16.24 17.48 -0.80
CA VAL A 57 -16.37 18.95 -0.88
C VAL A 57 -16.62 19.54 0.50
N LYS A 58 -17.53 18.99 1.28
CA LYS A 58 -17.86 19.47 2.64
C LYS A 58 -16.67 19.42 3.60
N CYS A 59 -15.80 18.45 3.42
CA CYS A 59 -14.59 18.25 4.23
C CYS A 59 -13.35 18.94 3.65
N HIS A 60 -13.51 19.74 2.59
CA HIS A 60 -12.43 20.46 1.91
C HIS A 60 -11.33 19.58 1.31
N TYR A 61 -11.61 18.32 0.98
CA TYR A 61 -10.69 17.47 0.22
C TYR A 61 -10.75 17.74 -1.27
N SER A 62 -11.93 18.15 -1.77
CA SER A 62 -12.09 18.64 -3.12
C SER A 62 -12.93 19.92 -3.12
N GLU A 63 -12.85 20.69 -4.19
CA GLU A 63 -13.67 21.88 -4.39
C GLU A 63 -14.30 21.85 -5.77
N VAL A 64 -15.45 22.55 -5.90
CA VAL A 64 -16.11 22.74 -7.18
C VAL A 64 -15.48 23.95 -7.88
N ASP A 65 -14.89 23.70 -9.05
CA ASP A 65 -14.39 24.77 -9.90
C ASP A 65 -15.53 25.37 -10.73
N LEU A 66 -16.04 26.51 -10.28
CA LEU A 66 -17.15 27.19 -10.92
C LEU A 66 -16.79 27.69 -12.31
N SER A 67 -15.51 28.00 -12.58
CA SER A 67 -15.04 28.45 -13.89
C SER A 67 -15.10 27.36 -14.95
N GLN A 68 -14.97 26.10 -14.54
CA GLN A 68 -15.00 24.92 -15.42
C GLN A 68 -16.31 24.14 -15.32
N SER A 69 -17.21 24.54 -14.42
CA SER A 69 -18.53 23.90 -14.25
C SER A 69 -19.51 24.42 -15.29
N THR A 70 -20.43 23.54 -15.70
CA THR A 70 -21.54 23.86 -16.61
C THR A 70 -22.86 23.80 -15.86
N ARG A 71 -23.96 24.26 -16.49
CA ARG A 71 -25.32 24.14 -15.90
C ARG A 71 -25.74 22.68 -15.66
N LYS A 72 -25.10 21.71 -16.34
CA LYS A 72 -25.47 20.30 -16.27
C LYS A 72 -24.50 19.45 -15.43
N ALA A 73 -23.28 19.94 -15.17
CA ALA A 73 -22.25 19.16 -14.49
C ALA A 73 -21.27 20.07 -13.75
N PHE A 74 -20.99 19.71 -12.49
CA PHE A 74 -19.92 20.33 -11.72
C PHE A 74 -18.56 19.77 -12.15
N SER A 75 -17.57 20.65 -12.16
CA SER A 75 -16.16 20.28 -12.29
C SER A 75 -15.52 20.31 -10.91
N TYR A 76 -14.79 19.25 -10.58
CA TYR A 76 -14.12 19.08 -9.30
C TYR A 76 -12.61 19.20 -9.49
N LYS A 77 -11.95 19.81 -8.53
CA LYS A 77 -10.48 19.80 -8.40
C LYS A 77 -10.08 19.46 -6.99
N GLU A 78 -8.92 18.87 -6.83
CA GLU A 78 -8.39 18.54 -5.51
C GLU A 78 -7.87 19.77 -4.78
N THR A 79 -7.84 19.65 -3.45
CA THR A 79 -7.23 20.62 -2.56
C THR A 79 -5.96 20.04 -1.95
N HIS A 80 -5.16 20.89 -1.30
CA HIS A 80 -4.00 20.45 -0.53
C HIS A 80 -4.36 19.42 0.58
N CYS A 81 -5.59 19.46 1.10
CA CYS A 81 -6.05 18.47 2.06
C CYS A 81 -6.14 17.07 1.45
N LEU A 82 -6.53 16.96 0.18
CA LEU A 82 -6.56 15.67 -0.53
C LEU A 82 -5.16 15.16 -0.83
N GLU A 83 -4.24 16.03 -1.20
CA GLU A 83 -2.84 15.69 -1.40
C GLU A 83 -2.22 15.07 -0.13
N ASN A 84 -2.39 15.74 1.02
CA ASN A 84 -1.94 15.23 2.32
C ASN A 84 -2.61 13.88 2.69
N LEU A 85 -3.89 13.70 2.37
CA LEU A 85 -4.59 12.44 2.60
C LEU A 85 -4.02 11.32 1.72
N ARG A 86 -3.71 11.62 0.46
CA ARG A 86 -3.07 10.70 -0.50
C ARG A 86 -1.70 10.24 0.01
N GLU A 87 -0.85 11.16 0.43
CA GLU A 87 0.47 10.84 0.98
C GLU A 87 0.37 9.93 2.20
N LYS A 88 -0.54 10.26 3.12
CA LYS A 88 -0.78 9.45 4.32
C LYS A 88 -1.28 8.05 3.98
N PHE A 89 -2.20 7.93 3.04
CA PHE A 89 -2.72 6.64 2.58
C PHE A 89 -1.64 5.80 1.92
N ASN A 90 -0.83 6.40 1.03
CA ASN A 90 0.27 5.72 0.38
C ASN A 90 1.33 5.24 1.39
N LYS A 91 1.64 6.07 2.40
CA LYS A 91 2.55 5.67 3.48
C LYS A 91 2.01 4.48 4.26
N GLN A 92 0.75 4.50 4.66
CA GLN A 92 0.11 3.39 5.37
C GLN A 92 0.07 2.10 4.54
N LYS A 93 -0.22 2.21 3.24
CA LYS A 93 -0.19 1.07 2.30
C LYS A 93 1.21 0.49 2.21
N PHE A 94 2.22 1.35 2.09
CA PHE A 94 3.62 0.93 2.06
C PHE A 94 4.04 0.24 3.36
N GLU A 95 3.72 0.83 4.53
CA GLU A 95 3.99 0.25 5.85
C GLU A 95 3.39 -1.16 5.99
N LYS A 96 2.17 -1.36 5.51
CA LYS A 96 1.50 -2.67 5.53
C LYS A 96 2.22 -3.70 4.65
N VAL A 97 2.59 -3.32 3.43
CA VAL A 97 3.35 -4.17 2.51
C VAL A 97 4.71 -4.52 3.11
N PHE A 98 5.39 -3.53 3.67
CA PHE A 98 6.68 -3.70 4.35
C PHE A 98 6.58 -4.69 5.51
N LEU A 99 5.59 -4.52 6.39
CA LEU A 99 5.41 -5.42 7.54
C LEU A 99 5.23 -6.88 7.09
N THR A 100 4.41 -7.11 6.07
CA THR A 100 4.20 -8.44 5.50
C THR A 100 5.52 -9.02 4.96
N LYS A 101 6.26 -8.22 4.21
CA LYS A 101 7.55 -8.65 3.63
C LYS A 101 8.62 -8.88 4.68
N LYS A 102 8.65 -8.05 5.72
CA LYS A 102 9.56 -8.22 6.86
C LYS A 102 9.33 -9.54 7.60
N ILE A 103 8.06 -9.90 7.84
CA ILE A 103 7.72 -11.19 8.47
C ILE A 103 8.21 -12.36 7.60
N GLU A 104 8.03 -12.29 6.29
CA GLU A 104 8.53 -13.29 5.34
C GLU A 104 10.06 -13.41 5.42
N PHE A 105 10.76 -12.28 5.38
CA PHE A 105 12.23 -12.25 5.46
C PHE A 105 12.77 -12.79 6.78
N LEU A 106 12.13 -12.44 7.91
CA LEU A 106 12.52 -12.98 9.21
C LEU A 106 12.31 -14.51 9.28
N GLY A 107 11.26 -15.03 8.65
CA GLY A 107 11.05 -16.47 8.49
C GLY A 107 12.19 -17.13 7.70
N GLN A 108 12.58 -16.53 6.57
CA GLN A 108 13.69 -17.05 5.75
C GLN A 108 15.03 -17.03 6.51
N ILE A 109 15.31 -15.98 7.28
CA ILE A 109 16.51 -15.92 8.13
C ILE A 109 16.51 -17.07 9.13
N LYS A 110 15.39 -17.27 9.83
CA LYS A 110 15.26 -18.34 10.82
C LYS A 110 15.49 -19.73 10.22
N ASP A 111 14.96 -19.99 9.02
CA ASP A 111 15.17 -21.26 8.33
C ASP A 111 16.65 -21.47 7.99
N LYS A 112 17.33 -20.41 7.52
CA LYS A 112 18.77 -20.47 7.21
C LYS A 112 19.62 -20.66 8.47
N GLU A 113 19.30 -19.99 9.56
CA GLU A 113 19.95 -20.17 10.88
C GLU A 113 19.77 -21.60 11.39
N ASN A 114 18.58 -22.19 11.26
CA ASN A 114 18.34 -23.59 11.60
C ASN A 114 19.22 -24.54 10.77
N ASN A 115 19.39 -24.27 9.48
CA ASN A 115 20.29 -25.06 8.63
C ASN A 115 21.75 -24.92 9.04
N ILE A 116 22.21 -23.71 9.39
CA ILE A 116 23.56 -23.50 9.93
C ILE A 116 23.76 -24.29 11.24
N ASN A 117 22.80 -24.21 12.15
CA ASN A 117 22.84 -24.96 13.41
C ASN A 117 22.89 -26.48 13.17
N PHE A 118 22.13 -26.97 12.20
CA PHE A 118 22.18 -28.39 11.83
C PHE A 118 23.55 -28.79 11.28
N ILE A 119 24.16 -27.99 10.39
CA ILE A 119 25.52 -28.19 9.91
C ILE A 119 26.51 -28.27 11.08
N GLN A 120 26.42 -27.33 12.04
CA GLN A 120 27.27 -27.32 13.22
C GLN A 120 27.11 -28.58 14.07
N THR A 121 25.90 -29.10 14.20
CA THR A 121 25.64 -30.38 14.86
C THR A 121 26.34 -31.54 14.18
N LEU A 122 26.25 -31.61 12.84
CA LEU A 122 26.94 -32.63 12.05
C LEU A 122 28.49 -32.57 12.20
N LEU A 123 29.04 -31.34 12.22
CA LEU A 123 30.46 -31.11 12.41
C LEU A 123 30.96 -31.40 13.80
N ALA A 124 30.10 -31.32 14.82
CA ALA A 124 30.40 -31.74 16.16
C ALA A 124 30.54 -33.28 16.26
N ASP A 125 29.72 -34.01 15.48
CA ASP A 125 29.77 -35.46 15.43
C ASP A 125 30.98 -35.98 14.62
N ASP A 126 31.27 -35.32 13.45
CA ASP A 126 32.39 -35.70 12.62
C ASP A 126 32.98 -34.44 11.88
N LYS A 127 34.15 -33.99 12.37
CA LYS A 127 34.89 -32.86 11.79
C LYS A 127 35.38 -33.07 10.37
N THR A 128 35.49 -34.31 9.92
CA THR A 128 35.92 -34.59 8.54
C THR A 128 34.91 -34.11 7.48
N LEU A 129 33.66 -33.85 7.91
CA LEU A 129 32.60 -33.34 7.06
C LEU A 129 32.75 -31.85 6.73
N GLU A 130 33.62 -31.10 7.43
CA GLU A 130 33.77 -29.65 7.27
C GLU A 130 34.01 -29.25 5.81
N LYS A 131 34.87 -29.96 5.10
CA LYS A 131 35.19 -29.71 3.68
C LYS A 131 33.96 -29.77 2.75
N TYR A 132 32.91 -30.48 3.13
CA TYR A 132 31.69 -30.58 2.33
C TYR A 132 30.68 -29.47 2.65
N PHE A 133 30.69 -28.97 3.86
CA PHE A 133 29.67 -28.00 4.32
C PHE A 133 30.16 -26.57 4.38
N ILE A 134 31.46 -26.29 4.38
CA ILE A 134 32.00 -24.94 4.54
C ILE A 134 31.44 -23.95 3.50
N VAL A 135 31.33 -24.35 2.24
CA VAL A 135 30.82 -23.51 1.15
C VAL A 135 29.31 -23.26 1.36
N HIS A 136 28.56 -24.28 1.74
CA HIS A 136 27.11 -24.15 2.02
C HIS A 136 26.84 -23.24 3.22
N GLN A 137 27.63 -23.36 4.29
CA GLN A 137 27.51 -22.48 5.47
C GLN A 137 27.81 -21.04 5.10
N GLN A 138 28.87 -20.77 4.36
CA GLN A 138 29.18 -19.41 3.88
C GLN A 138 28.08 -18.83 3.00
N GLN A 139 27.47 -19.64 2.14
CA GLN A 139 26.36 -19.20 1.30
C GLN A 139 25.15 -18.82 2.16
N LEU A 140 24.78 -19.64 3.16
CA LEU A 140 23.68 -19.33 4.07
C LEU A 140 23.92 -18.03 4.87
N GLU A 141 25.15 -17.81 5.34
CA GLU A 141 25.52 -16.57 6.05
C GLU A 141 25.46 -15.35 5.12
N ASN A 142 25.88 -15.48 3.87
CA ASN A 142 25.77 -14.40 2.88
C ASN A 142 24.31 -14.09 2.54
N ASP A 143 23.47 -15.11 2.41
CA ASP A 143 22.04 -14.93 2.17
C ASP A 143 21.37 -14.18 3.33
N ILE A 144 21.70 -14.54 4.58
CA ILE A 144 21.21 -13.83 5.77
C ILE A 144 21.61 -12.36 5.75
N ARG A 145 22.87 -12.06 5.41
CA ARG A 145 23.35 -10.66 5.29
C ARG A 145 22.58 -9.90 4.22
N SER A 146 22.34 -10.52 3.07
CA SER A 146 21.56 -9.92 1.97
C SER A 146 20.12 -9.61 2.39
N ILE A 147 19.45 -10.54 3.08
CA ILE A 147 18.09 -10.35 3.58
C ILE A 147 18.05 -9.21 4.61
N ASN A 148 18.98 -9.17 5.55
CA ASN A 148 19.08 -8.10 6.53
C ASN A 148 19.34 -6.73 5.87
N SER A 149 20.14 -6.66 4.81
CA SER A 149 20.35 -5.45 4.03
C SER A 149 19.06 -4.98 3.36
N ASN A 150 18.24 -5.88 2.83
CA ASN A 150 16.93 -5.55 2.26
C ASN A 150 15.95 -5.01 3.32
N ILE A 151 15.93 -5.62 4.51
CA ILE A 151 15.11 -5.13 5.62
C ILE A 151 15.53 -3.70 6.01
N LYS A 152 16.84 -3.47 6.16
CA LYS A 152 17.36 -2.15 6.49
C LYS A 152 17.02 -1.10 5.43
N PHE A 153 17.18 -1.44 4.15
CA PHE A 153 16.80 -0.55 3.05
C PHE A 153 15.33 -0.13 3.13
N MET A 154 14.43 -1.08 3.40
CA MET A 154 13.01 -0.78 3.54
C MET A 154 12.72 0.11 4.78
N GLU A 155 13.44 -0.10 5.89
CA GLU A 155 13.34 0.75 7.08
C GLU A 155 13.82 2.18 6.81
N ASP A 156 14.90 2.32 6.05
CA ASP A 156 15.45 3.64 5.68
C ASP A 156 14.49 4.42 4.75
N VAL A 157 13.74 3.72 3.89
CA VAL A 157 12.73 4.35 3.01
C VAL A 157 11.50 4.85 3.79
N LEU A 158 11.17 4.22 4.94
CA LEU A 158 10.03 4.62 5.77
C LEU A 158 10.30 5.84 6.67
N ASN A 159 11.57 6.14 6.97
CA ASN A 159 11.99 7.25 7.82
C ASN A 159 12.27 8.51 7.01
#